data_8287f885bb5353d1935addb7c1d4d0a8
#
_entry.id   8287f885bb5353d1935addb7c1d4d0a8
#
_cell.length_a   1.000
_cell.length_b   1.000
_cell.length_c   1.000
_cell.angle_alpha   90.00
_cell.angle_beta   90.00
_cell.angle_gamma   90.00
#
_symmetry.space_group_name_H-M   'P 1'
#
loop_
_entity.id
_entity.type
_entity.pdbx_description
1 polymer ?
#
loop_
_entity_poly.entity_id
_entity_poly.type
_entity_poly.pdbx_seq_one_letter_code
_entity_poly.pdbx_strand_id
1 'polypeptide(L)'
;MKWLTLISLILLLSSARSRNLQRTARDADHKSPIAHRFNDLKEETFKAVAMITFAQYLQRCSYEGLSKLVKDVVDLAHKCVANEDAPECSKSLPSIFLDEICQVEKLRDSYGDMADCCGKADPERNQCFLSFKVQQPDFIAPYQRPAADVICNEYKDHRVQLLGNFIYTVARRNPFLHAPAILGLAAEYENALKACCSESDVGACLDGKVQQLSVIKERAKKIDVHQQHGCRLLHKYGERTFEASKLIRMSQKYPKAPFAELVKMVHEVKDVHKECCDGDMVECVDDWSELVASVCAKHDVFSSKLKPCCELPAVEQTKCIMEAEFDDKPENLPSLVEKYIQDKEVCKSYEPNHDAFLSEFVYEYSRRHPEFSTQLIMRITKGYETLLDKCCKTDNPAECYGNAVEELNKHIKETEDVVKTNCELFKTHGEADFLKGILVRYTKKMPQVSTETLLEIGKKMTAVGNKCCNLPEQQRMSCSEYYLSVIIEDMCKRQESTPINDQVSQCCNELYSYRRPCFTALGVDTKYVPPPFDPMMFNFDEKMCSASPAEREAGQLKLLVNLIKRKPQITEEQLKTVGGGFTAMMEKCCKQSDVEGCLGEE
;
A
#
# COMPACT_ATOMS: atom_id res chain seq x y z
N MET A 1 -5.56 43.96 -2.86
CA MET A 1 -5.51 42.52 -3.18
C MET A 1 -4.97 41.63 -2.05
N LYS A 2 -4.06 42.11 -1.16
CA LYS A 2 -3.51 41.32 -0.02
C LYS A 2 -4.55 40.87 1.03
N TRP A 3 -5.68 41.54 1.15
CA TRP A 3 -6.76 41.16 2.10
C TRP A 3 -7.65 40.03 1.60
N LEU A 4 -7.79 39.86 0.30
CA LEU A 4 -8.61 38.81 -0.30
C LEU A 4 -7.95 37.41 -0.16
N THR A 5 -6.62 37.33 -0.22
CA THR A 5 -5.89 36.06 -0.02
C THR A 5 -5.92 35.60 1.44
N LEU A 6 -5.82 36.53 2.40
CA LEU A 6 -5.92 36.22 3.83
C LEU A 6 -7.32 35.76 4.23
N ILE A 7 -8.35 36.41 3.67
CA ILE A 7 -9.76 36.03 3.88
C ILE A 7 -10.04 34.65 3.25
N SER A 8 -9.48 34.36 2.08
CA SER A 8 -9.59 33.04 1.46
C SER A 8 -8.93 31.94 2.31
N LEU A 9 -7.76 32.20 2.89
CA LEU A 9 -7.07 31.23 3.75
C LEU A 9 -7.82 30.97 5.06
N ILE A 10 -8.36 32.02 5.69
CA ILE A 10 -9.19 31.91 6.89
C ILE A 10 -10.51 31.18 6.59
N LEU A 11 -11.11 31.43 5.42
CA LEU A 11 -12.31 30.71 4.97
C LEU A 11 -12.00 29.24 4.63
N LEU A 12 -10.79 28.91 4.15
CA LEU A 12 -10.36 27.55 3.88
C LEU A 12 -10.11 26.76 5.16
N LEU A 13 -9.44 27.36 6.15
CA LEU A 13 -9.28 26.78 7.48
C LEU A 13 -10.61 26.66 8.23
N SER A 14 -11.53 27.60 8.04
CA SER A 14 -12.88 27.54 8.61
C SER A 14 -13.77 26.53 7.89
N SER A 15 -13.60 26.30 6.57
CA SER A 15 -14.40 25.30 5.82
C SER A 15 -13.93 23.86 6.07
N ALA A 16 -12.63 23.63 6.27
CA ALA A 16 -12.11 22.32 6.70
C ALA A 16 -12.53 22.02 8.16
N ARG A 17 -12.42 23.01 9.07
CA ARG A 17 -13.02 22.92 10.41
C ARG A 17 -14.53 22.83 10.39
N SER A 18 -15.20 23.46 9.43
CA SER A 18 -16.65 23.44 9.28
C SER A 18 -17.19 22.06 8.87
N ARG A 19 -16.45 21.24 8.11
CA ARG A 19 -16.90 19.87 7.79
C ARG A 19 -16.64 18.89 8.92
N ASN A 20 -15.49 18.97 9.61
CA ASN A 20 -15.33 18.25 10.88
C ASN A 20 -16.36 18.71 11.91
N LEU A 21 -16.72 19.99 11.94
CA LEU A 21 -17.80 20.50 12.77
C LEU A 21 -19.20 20.13 12.20
N GLN A 22 -19.37 20.02 10.90
CA GLN A 22 -20.60 19.50 10.28
C GLN A 22 -20.75 18.00 10.45
N ARG A 23 -19.63 17.25 10.46
CA ARG A 23 -19.60 15.82 10.73
C ARG A 23 -19.84 15.54 12.20
N THR A 24 -19.10 16.19 13.10
CA THR A 24 -19.38 16.15 14.56
C THR A 24 -20.74 16.75 14.90
N ALA A 25 -21.30 17.66 14.11
CA ALA A 25 -22.64 18.17 14.28
C ALA A 25 -23.70 17.20 13.71
N ARG A 26 -23.45 16.49 12.59
CA ARG A 26 -24.30 15.39 12.11
C ARG A 26 -24.34 14.25 13.12
N ASP A 27 -23.16 13.80 13.59
CA ASP A 27 -23.06 12.73 14.58
C ASP A 27 -23.59 13.16 15.95
N ALA A 28 -23.50 14.45 16.31
CA ALA A 28 -24.08 15.01 17.52
C ALA A 28 -25.62 15.19 17.47
N ASP A 29 -26.21 15.26 16.27
CA ASP A 29 -27.65 15.31 16.07
C ASP A 29 -28.30 13.90 16.08
N HIS A 30 -27.50 12.84 15.87
CA HIS A 30 -27.98 11.46 15.87
C HIS A 30 -27.62 10.74 17.17
N LYS A 31 -28.65 10.33 17.91
CA LYS A 31 -28.50 9.59 19.16
C LYS A 31 -27.96 8.17 18.98
N SER A 32 -28.13 7.60 17.77
CA SER A 32 -27.75 6.25 17.44
C SER A 32 -26.93 6.18 16.16
N PRO A 33 -25.57 6.00 16.24
CA PRO A 33 -24.71 5.83 15.07
C PRO A 33 -25.13 4.65 14.19
N ILE A 34 -25.48 3.50 14.77
CA ILE A 34 -25.87 2.32 14.02
C ILE A 34 -27.18 2.52 13.24
N ALA A 35 -28.18 3.20 13.82
CA ALA A 35 -29.44 3.49 13.14
C ALA A 35 -29.23 4.41 11.94
N HIS A 36 -28.39 5.44 12.12
CA HIS A 36 -28.04 6.38 11.06
C HIS A 36 -27.38 5.67 9.88
N ARG A 37 -26.29 4.93 10.13
CA ARG A 37 -25.56 4.22 9.07
C ARG A 37 -26.35 3.09 8.42
N PHE A 38 -27.20 2.41 9.18
CA PHE A 38 -28.13 1.42 8.62
C PHE A 38 -29.09 2.04 7.59
N ASN A 39 -29.61 3.24 7.89
CA ASN A 39 -30.48 3.97 6.98
C ASN A 39 -29.75 4.49 5.73
N ASP A 40 -28.50 4.96 5.87
CA ASP A 40 -27.69 5.49 4.76
C ASP A 40 -27.28 4.36 3.79
N LEU A 41 -26.69 3.30 4.32
CA LEU A 41 -26.17 2.19 3.52
C LEU A 41 -27.26 1.26 2.98
N LYS A 42 -28.45 1.26 3.58
CA LYS A 42 -29.51 0.28 3.37
C LYS A 42 -29.11 -1.14 3.84
N GLU A 43 -30.09 -1.94 4.13
CA GLU A 43 -29.92 -3.24 4.78
C GLU A 43 -28.97 -4.19 4.03
N GLU A 44 -29.09 -4.30 2.71
CA GLU A 44 -28.22 -5.22 1.92
C GLU A 44 -26.75 -4.82 1.98
N THR A 45 -26.44 -3.53 1.80
CA THR A 45 -25.06 -3.03 1.90
C THR A 45 -24.54 -3.14 3.33
N PHE A 46 -25.36 -2.80 4.32
CA PHE A 46 -24.99 -2.91 5.73
C PHE A 46 -24.66 -4.37 6.11
N LYS A 47 -25.47 -5.35 5.69
CA LYS A 47 -25.17 -6.79 5.86
C LYS A 47 -23.84 -7.19 5.21
N ALA A 48 -23.57 -6.72 4.00
CA ALA A 48 -22.33 -7.02 3.31
C ALA A 48 -21.11 -6.44 4.05
N VAL A 49 -21.21 -5.21 4.55
CA VAL A 49 -20.14 -4.55 5.32
C VAL A 49 -19.94 -5.22 6.68
N ALA A 50 -21.02 -5.61 7.36
CA ALA A 50 -20.95 -6.37 8.60
C ALA A 50 -20.25 -7.73 8.39
N MET A 51 -20.56 -8.44 7.30
CA MET A 51 -19.86 -9.67 6.92
C MET A 51 -18.37 -9.43 6.68
N ILE A 52 -18.00 -8.34 5.99
CA ILE A 52 -16.59 -7.95 5.78
C ILE A 52 -15.90 -7.75 7.12
N THR A 53 -16.48 -6.94 8.00
CA THR A 53 -15.93 -6.63 9.32
C THR A 53 -15.65 -7.89 10.13
N PHE A 54 -16.67 -8.75 10.31
CA PHE A 54 -16.50 -9.98 11.06
C PHE A 54 -15.51 -10.96 10.41
N ALA A 55 -15.53 -11.10 9.08
CA ALA A 55 -14.62 -11.99 8.37
C ALA A 55 -13.16 -11.56 8.46
N GLN A 56 -12.89 -10.26 8.57
CA GLN A 56 -11.54 -9.71 8.74
C GLN A 56 -10.99 -9.92 10.16
N TYR A 57 -11.84 -9.91 11.19
CA TYR A 57 -11.41 -10.16 12.57
C TYR A 57 -11.44 -11.67 12.90
N LEU A 58 -12.50 -12.39 12.52
CA LEU A 58 -12.71 -13.79 12.81
C LEU A 58 -12.38 -14.69 11.61
N GLN A 59 -11.13 -14.62 11.13
CA GLN A 59 -10.69 -15.27 9.89
C GLN A 59 -10.83 -16.81 9.88
N ARG A 60 -10.94 -17.46 11.06
CA ARG A 60 -11.15 -18.92 11.20
C ARG A 60 -12.62 -19.32 11.31
N CYS A 61 -13.53 -18.37 11.53
CA CYS A 61 -14.94 -18.66 11.67
C CYS A 61 -15.56 -19.07 10.32
N SER A 62 -16.56 -19.96 10.36
CA SER A 62 -17.30 -20.35 9.16
C SER A 62 -18.25 -19.26 8.67
N TYR A 63 -18.65 -19.34 7.41
CA TYR A 63 -19.64 -18.40 6.85
C TYR A 63 -20.95 -18.39 7.64
N GLU A 64 -21.44 -19.57 8.03
CA GLU A 64 -22.67 -19.72 8.82
C GLU A 64 -22.52 -19.13 10.22
N GLY A 65 -21.35 -19.29 10.84
CA GLY A 65 -21.02 -18.68 12.13
C GLY A 65 -21.05 -17.16 12.06
N LEU A 66 -20.40 -16.58 11.04
CA LEU A 66 -20.42 -15.12 10.85
C LEU A 66 -21.80 -14.60 10.45
N SER A 67 -22.58 -15.37 9.67
CA SER A 67 -23.94 -14.97 9.30
C SER A 67 -24.87 -14.78 10.50
N LYS A 68 -24.63 -15.51 11.60
CA LYS A 68 -25.34 -15.28 12.87
C LYS A 68 -25.00 -13.95 13.49
N LEU A 69 -23.69 -13.62 13.58
CA LEU A 69 -23.23 -12.33 14.11
C LEU A 69 -23.75 -11.16 13.26
N VAL A 70 -23.74 -11.32 11.92
CA VAL A 70 -24.33 -10.32 11.01
C VAL A 70 -25.81 -10.12 11.31
N LYS A 71 -26.56 -11.21 11.53
CA LYS A 71 -27.98 -11.13 11.88
C LYS A 71 -28.19 -10.39 13.21
N ASP A 72 -27.38 -10.68 14.23
CA ASP A 72 -27.53 -10.07 15.56
C ASP A 72 -27.28 -8.54 15.48
N VAL A 73 -26.26 -8.08 14.73
CA VAL A 73 -26.01 -6.64 14.51
C VAL A 73 -27.12 -6.00 13.68
N VAL A 74 -27.68 -6.69 12.68
CA VAL A 74 -28.81 -6.17 11.88
C VAL A 74 -30.09 -6.08 12.72
N ASP A 75 -30.36 -7.07 13.56
CA ASP A 75 -31.50 -7.03 14.49
C ASP A 75 -31.34 -5.86 15.49
N LEU A 76 -30.11 -5.59 15.97
CA LEU A 76 -29.83 -4.41 16.79
C LEU A 76 -30.06 -3.11 15.99
N ALA A 77 -29.61 -3.04 14.74
CA ALA A 77 -29.83 -1.87 13.88
C ALA A 77 -31.32 -1.57 13.69
N HIS A 78 -32.12 -2.59 13.40
CA HIS A 78 -33.60 -2.43 13.32
C HIS A 78 -34.22 -1.94 14.62
N LYS A 79 -33.76 -2.48 15.76
CA LYS A 79 -34.19 -2.01 17.08
C LYS A 79 -33.87 -0.55 17.31
N CYS A 80 -32.65 -0.15 16.93
CA CYS A 80 -32.18 1.23 17.10
C CYS A 80 -32.87 2.20 16.12
N VAL A 81 -33.19 1.79 14.91
CA VAL A 81 -34.03 2.58 13.98
C VAL A 81 -35.42 2.80 14.55
N ALA A 82 -35.98 1.82 15.25
CA ALA A 82 -37.31 1.93 15.89
C ALA A 82 -37.27 2.77 17.19
N ASN A 83 -36.17 2.78 17.92
CA ASN A 83 -35.97 3.53 19.16
C ASN A 83 -34.49 3.91 19.36
N GLU A 84 -34.10 5.10 18.90
CA GLU A 84 -32.72 5.60 19.02
C GLU A 84 -32.28 5.90 20.47
N ASP A 85 -33.22 6.05 21.41
CA ASP A 85 -32.94 6.35 22.80
C ASP A 85 -32.56 5.11 23.64
N ALA A 86 -32.61 3.90 23.05
CA ALA A 86 -32.20 2.70 23.76
C ALA A 86 -30.69 2.74 24.10
N PRO A 87 -30.28 2.37 25.34
CA PRO A 87 -28.90 2.54 25.81
C PRO A 87 -27.86 1.86 24.91
N GLU A 88 -28.17 0.70 24.33
CA GLU A 88 -27.30 -0.03 23.43
C GLU A 88 -27.07 0.68 22.10
N CYS A 89 -27.96 1.58 21.68
CA CYS A 89 -27.94 2.28 20.41
C CYS A 89 -26.98 3.49 20.39
N SER A 90 -26.54 3.95 21.54
CA SER A 90 -25.60 5.08 21.68
C SER A 90 -24.12 4.66 21.55
N LYS A 91 -23.84 3.36 21.46
CA LYS A 91 -22.47 2.85 21.29
C LYS A 91 -21.90 3.20 19.92
N SER A 92 -20.58 3.40 19.86
CA SER A 92 -19.87 3.52 18.57
C SER A 92 -19.95 2.22 17.77
N LEU A 93 -19.90 2.32 16.45
CA LEU A 93 -19.95 1.15 15.56
C LEU A 93 -18.84 0.14 15.86
N PRO A 94 -17.54 0.53 15.99
CA PRO A 94 -16.50 -0.42 16.39
C PRO A 94 -16.83 -1.14 17.69
N SER A 95 -17.33 -0.42 18.70
CA SER A 95 -17.69 -1.06 19.98
C SER A 95 -18.79 -2.10 19.83
N ILE A 96 -19.80 -1.85 19.01
CA ILE A 96 -20.88 -2.82 18.73
C ILE A 96 -20.33 -4.10 18.11
N PHE A 97 -19.51 -3.98 17.05
CA PHE A 97 -18.92 -5.14 16.39
C PHE A 97 -17.98 -5.93 17.31
N LEU A 98 -17.16 -5.24 18.11
CA LEU A 98 -16.25 -5.90 19.04
C LEU A 98 -16.98 -6.55 20.22
N ASP A 99 -18.09 -5.97 20.68
CA ASP A 99 -18.94 -6.58 21.70
C ASP A 99 -19.51 -7.91 21.20
N GLU A 100 -20.01 -7.98 19.96
CA GLU A 100 -20.50 -9.21 19.34
C GLU A 100 -19.37 -10.25 19.17
N ILE A 101 -18.18 -9.86 18.77
CA ILE A 101 -17.02 -10.75 18.70
C ILE A 101 -16.72 -11.35 20.08
N CYS A 102 -16.78 -10.55 21.13
CA CYS A 102 -16.49 -10.97 22.50
C CYS A 102 -17.56 -11.90 23.10
N GLN A 103 -18.76 -11.96 22.50
CA GLN A 103 -19.83 -12.89 22.90
C GLN A 103 -19.71 -14.27 22.22
N VAL A 104 -18.79 -14.43 21.26
CA VAL A 104 -18.59 -15.72 20.57
C VAL A 104 -18.19 -16.80 21.56
N GLU A 105 -19.01 -17.87 21.64
CA GLU A 105 -18.73 -19.01 22.50
C GLU A 105 -17.35 -19.62 22.16
N LYS A 106 -16.57 -19.93 23.20
CA LYS A 106 -15.23 -20.54 23.07
C LYS A 106 -14.27 -19.72 22.19
N LEU A 107 -14.37 -18.39 22.21
CA LEU A 107 -13.46 -17.50 21.46
C LEU A 107 -11.99 -17.84 21.74
N ARG A 108 -11.63 -18.12 23.02
CA ARG A 108 -10.27 -18.50 23.42
C ARG A 108 -9.82 -19.82 22.81
N ASP A 109 -10.72 -20.81 22.71
CA ASP A 109 -10.37 -22.12 22.14
C ASP A 109 -10.00 -22.01 20.65
N SER A 110 -10.67 -21.10 19.94
CA SER A 110 -10.48 -20.91 18.50
C SER A 110 -9.40 -19.90 18.14
N TYR A 111 -9.17 -18.88 18.99
CA TYR A 111 -8.32 -17.71 18.68
C TYR A 111 -7.24 -17.42 19.75
N GLY A 112 -7.14 -18.24 20.81
CA GLY A 112 -6.09 -18.10 21.82
C GLY A 112 -6.07 -16.72 22.48
N ASP A 113 -4.89 -16.09 22.49
CA ASP A 113 -4.64 -14.81 23.18
C ASP A 113 -5.44 -13.62 22.61
N MET A 114 -5.99 -13.74 21.41
CA MET A 114 -6.90 -12.71 20.86
C MET A 114 -8.12 -12.49 21.78
N ALA A 115 -8.57 -13.50 22.51
CA ALA A 115 -9.68 -13.38 23.46
C ALA A 115 -9.37 -12.41 24.62
N ASP A 116 -8.09 -12.18 24.95
CA ASP A 116 -7.69 -11.23 26.00
C ASP A 116 -7.99 -9.77 25.60
N CYS A 117 -8.13 -9.50 24.30
CA CYS A 117 -8.55 -8.19 23.81
C CYS A 117 -9.92 -7.77 24.35
N CYS A 118 -10.81 -8.72 24.63
CA CYS A 118 -12.14 -8.43 25.18
C CYS A 118 -12.11 -7.81 26.58
N GLY A 119 -11.02 -8.00 27.33
CA GLY A 119 -10.83 -7.39 28.65
C GLY A 119 -10.33 -5.96 28.61
N LYS A 120 -10.05 -5.39 27.43
CA LYS A 120 -9.56 -4.03 27.26
C LYS A 120 -10.71 -3.06 26.98
N ALA A 121 -10.49 -1.78 27.28
CA ALA A 121 -11.39 -0.69 26.88
C ALA A 121 -11.03 -0.18 25.48
N ASP A 122 -11.98 0.48 24.80
CA ASP A 122 -11.69 1.20 23.56
C ASP A 122 -10.92 2.51 23.88
N PRO A 123 -9.94 2.92 23.04
CA PRO A 123 -9.57 2.35 21.73
C PRO A 123 -8.55 1.17 21.80
N GLU A 124 -7.97 0.87 22.97
CA GLU A 124 -6.94 -0.18 23.12
C GLU A 124 -7.48 -1.57 22.76
N ARG A 125 -8.79 -1.81 22.95
CA ARG A 125 -9.45 -3.06 22.54
C ARG A 125 -9.39 -3.22 21.03
N ASN A 126 -9.73 -2.21 20.27
CA ASN A 126 -9.68 -2.24 18.82
C ASN A 126 -8.24 -2.45 18.31
N GLN A 127 -7.26 -1.71 18.85
CA GLN A 127 -5.85 -1.88 18.48
C GLN A 127 -5.34 -3.30 18.79
N CYS A 128 -5.79 -3.90 19.88
CA CYS A 128 -5.48 -5.27 20.22
C CYS A 128 -6.01 -6.24 19.16
N PHE A 129 -7.29 -6.15 18.77
CA PHE A 129 -7.86 -7.01 17.73
C PHE A 129 -7.19 -6.83 16.37
N LEU A 130 -6.87 -5.59 15.97
CA LEU A 130 -6.16 -5.31 14.72
C LEU A 130 -4.79 -6.01 14.66
N SER A 131 -4.10 -6.16 15.80
CA SER A 131 -2.79 -6.81 15.86
C SER A 131 -2.84 -8.32 15.59
N PHE A 132 -3.99 -8.96 15.75
CA PHE A 132 -4.20 -10.40 15.49
C PHE A 132 -4.62 -10.72 14.05
N LYS A 133 -4.89 -9.72 13.21
CA LYS A 133 -5.18 -9.95 11.80
C LYS A 133 -3.97 -10.54 11.07
N VAL A 134 -4.17 -11.68 10.40
CA VAL A 134 -3.11 -12.41 9.69
C VAL A 134 -3.21 -12.16 8.19
N GLN A 135 -2.18 -11.54 7.63
CA GLN A 135 -2.06 -11.33 6.19
C GLN A 135 -1.79 -12.66 5.47
N GLN A 136 -2.59 -12.98 4.45
CA GLN A 136 -2.47 -14.21 3.66
C GLN A 136 -2.39 -15.47 4.54
N PRO A 137 -3.43 -15.76 5.31
CA PRO A 137 -3.40 -16.83 6.29
C PRO A 137 -3.24 -18.21 5.61
N ASP A 138 -2.29 -19.01 6.09
CA ASP A 138 -1.98 -20.36 5.62
C ASP A 138 -3.04 -21.39 6.02
N PHE A 139 -3.79 -21.10 7.10
CA PHE A 139 -4.89 -21.95 7.58
C PHE A 139 -6.15 -21.91 6.71
N ILE A 140 -6.20 -21.08 5.66
CA ILE A 140 -7.30 -21.04 4.71
C ILE A 140 -6.90 -21.79 3.44
N ALA A 141 -7.58 -22.91 3.17
CA ALA A 141 -7.35 -23.72 1.96
C ALA A 141 -7.46 -22.89 0.68
N PRO A 142 -6.68 -23.19 -0.37
CA PRO A 142 -6.80 -22.51 -1.66
C PRO A 142 -8.26 -22.52 -2.15
N TYR A 143 -8.69 -21.39 -2.72
CA TYR A 143 -10.03 -21.31 -3.31
C TYR A 143 -10.12 -22.27 -4.50
N GLN A 144 -11.11 -23.18 -4.45
CA GLN A 144 -11.49 -24.03 -5.57
C GLN A 144 -12.82 -23.53 -6.11
N ARG A 145 -12.85 -23.22 -7.40
CA ARG A 145 -14.08 -22.78 -8.05
C ARG A 145 -15.03 -23.98 -8.19
N PRO A 146 -16.30 -23.85 -7.78
CA PRO A 146 -17.32 -24.82 -8.11
C PRO A 146 -17.48 -25.01 -9.63
N ALA A 147 -18.11 -26.09 -10.06
CA ALA A 147 -18.41 -26.29 -11.47
C ALA A 147 -19.31 -25.18 -12.02
N ALA A 148 -19.17 -24.90 -13.31
CA ALA A 148 -19.81 -23.73 -13.94
C ALA A 148 -21.36 -23.77 -13.86
N ASP A 149 -21.93 -24.93 -14.04
CA ASP A 149 -23.38 -25.19 -13.89
C ASP A 149 -23.85 -24.99 -12.45
N VAL A 150 -23.07 -25.45 -11.46
CA VAL A 150 -23.36 -25.25 -10.04
C VAL A 150 -23.39 -23.77 -9.69
N ILE A 151 -22.37 -23.01 -10.10
CA ILE A 151 -22.31 -21.56 -9.82
C ILE A 151 -23.49 -20.82 -10.43
N CYS A 152 -23.85 -21.11 -11.69
CA CYS A 152 -24.94 -20.42 -12.35
C CYS A 152 -26.31 -20.77 -11.78
N ASN A 153 -26.50 -22.02 -11.32
CA ASN A 153 -27.70 -22.40 -10.58
C ASN A 153 -27.79 -21.70 -9.23
N GLU A 154 -26.68 -21.68 -8.46
CA GLU A 154 -26.61 -20.93 -7.21
C GLU A 154 -26.83 -19.42 -7.43
N TYR A 155 -26.29 -18.86 -8.50
CA TYR A 155 -26.50 -17.45 -8.83
C TYR A 155 -27.97 -17.15 -9.12
N LYS A 156 -28.64 -18.04 -9.81
CA LYS A 156 -30.07 -17.91 -10.13
C LYS A 156 -30.99 -18.08 -8.91
N ASP A 157 -30.69 -19.06 -8.08
CA ASP A 157 -31.60 -19.49 -7.01
C ASP A 157 -31.23 -18.87 -5.64
N HIS A 158 -29.93 -18.58 -5.42
CA HIS A 158 -29.38 -18.14 -4.13
C HIS A 158 -28.37 -17.01 -4.28
N ARG A 159 -28.64 -16.03 -5.17
CA ARG A 159 -27.73 -14.90 -5.51
C ARG A 159 -27.10 -14.23 -4.28
N VAL A 160 -27.91 -13.87 -3.29
CA VAL A 160 -27.44 -13.15 -2.09
C VAL A 160 -26.44 -13.99 -1.30
N GLN A 161 -26.71 -15.29 -1.14
CA GLN A 161 -25.82 -16.19 -0.43
C GLN A 161 -24.50 -16.43 -1.17
N LEU A 162 -24.56 -16.57 -2.50
CA LEU A 162 -23.36 -16.73 -3.34
C LEU A 162 -22.44 -15.50 -3.25
N LEU A 163 -23.01 -14.30 -3.38
CA LEU A 163 -22.25 -13.05 -3.27
C LEU A 163 -21.74 -12.83 -1.83
N GLY A 164 -22.52 -13.19 -0.82
CA GLY A 164 -22.09 -13.15 0.58
C GLY A 164 -20.91 -14.09 0.85
N ASN A 165 -20.92 -15.30 0.30
CA ASN A 165 -19.78 -16.23 0.37
C ASN A 165 -18.53 -15.71 -0.34
N PHE A 166 -18.69 -15.02 -1.48
CA PHE A 166 -17.58 -14.38 -2.17
C PHE A 166 -16.95 -13.27 -1.30
N ILE A 167 -17.78 -12.37 -0.75
CA ILE A 167 -17.37 -11.30 0.15
C ILE A 167 -16.63 -11.87 1.36
N TYR A 168 -17.19 -12.86 2.03
CA TYR A 168 -16.57 -13.57 3.15
C TYR A 168 -15.19 -14.14 2.78
N THR A 169 -15.10 -14.80 1.63
CA THR A 169 -13.86 -15.44 1.17
C THR A 169 -12.77 -14.41 0.86
N VAL A 170 -13.11 -13.28 0.23
CA VAL A 170 -12.17 -12.20 -0.05
C VAL A 170 -11.75 -11.49 1.23
N ALA A 171 -12.68 -11.14 2.10
CA ALA A 171 -12.42 -10.40 3.33
C ALA A 171 -11.50 -11.16 4.30
N ARG A 172 -11.79 -12.45 4.58
CA ARG A 172 -11.00 -13.26 5.51
C ARG A 172 -9.56 -13.53 5.03
N ARG A 173 -9.32 -13.48 3.70
CA ARG A 173 -7.98 -13.65 3.10
C ARG A 173 -7.20 -12.36 3.02
N ASN A 174 -7.88 -11.22 3.02
CA ASN A 174 -7.30 -9.89 2.88
C ASN A 174 -7.83 -8.99 4.02
N PRO A 175 -7.38 -9.23 5.27
CA PRO A 175 -7.99 -8.63 6.45
C PRO A 175 -7.74 -7.12 6.58
N PHE A 176 -6.87 -6.55 5.76
CA PHE A 176 -6.58 -5.11 5.71
C PHE A 176 -7.13 -4.43 4.46
N LEU A 177 -7.80 -5.18 3.58
CA LEU A 177 -8.43 -4.63 2.40
C LEU A 177 -9.69 -3.84 2.82
N HIS A 178 -9.78 -2.59 2.41
CA HIS A 178 -10.90 -1.72 2.75
C HIS A 178 -12.22 -2.22 2.15
N ALA A 179 -13.30 -2.09 2.88
CA ALA A 179 -14.60 -2.61 2.47
C ALA A 179 -15.11 -2.08 1.11
N PRO A 180 -14.93 -0.79 0.73
CA PRO A 180 -15.31 -0.34 -0.60
C PRO A 180 -14.62 -1.12 -1.74
N ALA A 181 -13.37 -1.52 -1.55
CA ALA A 181 -12.65 -2.33 -2.54
C ALA A 181 -13.23 -3.76 -2.63
N ILE A 182 -13.58 -4.37 -1.51
CA ILE A 182 -14.21 -5.70 -1.47
C ILE A 182 -15.58 -5.67 -2.16
N LEU A 183 -16.39 -4.66 -1.89
CA LEU A 183 -17.69 -4.48 -2.55
C LEU A 183 -17.53 -4.27 -4.06
N GLY A 184 -16.53 -3.50 -4.49
CA GLY A 184 -16.20 -3.34 -5.92
C GLY A 184 -15.79 -4.66 -6.59
N LEU A 185 -14.98 -5.49 -5.92
CA LEU A 185 -14.61 -6.82 -6.42
C LEU A 185 -15.83 -7.77 -6.48
N ALA A 186 -16.76 -7.67 -5.53
CA ALA A 186 -18.00 -8.44 -5.55
C ALA A 186 -18.91 -8.05 -6.72
N ALA A 187 -18.99 -6.75 -7.04
CA ALA A 187 -19.72 -6.26 -8.21
C ALA A 187 -19.10 -6.75 -9.53
N GLU A 188 -17.75 -6.75 -9.64
CA GLU A 188 -17.05 -7.31 -10.79
C GLU A 188 -17.34 -8.83 -10.95
N TYR A 189 -17.33 -9.56 -9.84
CA TYR A 189 -17.67 -10.98 -9.84
C TYR A 189 -19.10 -11.21 -10.30
N GLU A 190 -20.06 -10.44 -9.78
CA GLU A 190 -21.46 -10.52 -10.19
C GLU A 190 -21.65 -10.20 -11.70
N ASN A 191 -20.99 -9.16 -12.21
CA ASN A 191 -21.04 -8.79 -13.62
C ASN A 191 -20.48 -9.92 -14.52
N ALA A 192 -19.45 -10.62 -14.05
CA ALA A 192 -18.93 -11.80 -14.75
C ALA A 192 -19.96 -12.95 -14.77
N LEU A 193 -20.64 -13.20 -13.65
CA LEU A 193 -21.70 -14.21 -13.58
C LEU A 193 -22.90 -13.87 -14.49
N LYS A 194 -23.38 -12.63 -14.43
CA LYS A 194 -24.47 -12.15 -15.31
C LYS A 194 -24.16 -12.38 -16.78
N ALA A 195 -22.93 -12.09 -17.20
CA ALA A 195 -22.52 -12.26 -18.59
C ALA A 195 -22.42 -13.75 -18.96
N CYS A 196 -21.78 -14.58 -18.14
CA CYS A 196 -21.49 -15.97 -18.49
C CYS A 196 -22.66 -16.92 -18.30
N CYS A 197 -23.51 -16.71 -17.28
CA CYS A 197 -24.61 -17.62 -17.01
C CYS A 197 -25.77 -17.51 -18.03
N SER A 198 -25.69 -16.57 -18.96
CA SER A 198 -26.59 -16.45 -20.11
C SER A 198 -26.01 -17.01 -21.42
N GLU A 199 -24.74 -17.44 -21.44
CA GLU A 199 -24.07 -17.99 -22.62
C GLU A 199 -24.34 -19.48 -22.80
N SER A 200 -24.22 -19.97 -24.04
CA SER A 200 -24.40 -21.38 -24.37
C SER A 200 -23.28 -22.29 -23.82
N ASP A 201 -22.06 -21.79 -23.74
CA ASP A 201 -20.90 -22.45 -23.11
C ASP A 201 -20.45 -21.65 -21.87
N VAL A 202 -21.19 -21.87 -20.79
CA VAL A 202 -20.92 -21.25 -19.49
C VAL A 202 -19.50 -21.57 -19.01
N GLY A 203 -19.01 -22.80 -19.24
CA GLY A 203 -17.70 -23.25 -18.80
C GLY A 203 -16.59 -22.43 -19.47
N ALA A 204 -16.58 -22.37 -20.79
CA ALA A 204 -15.59 -21.60 -21.55
C ALA A 204 -15.67 -20.10 -21.24
N CYS A 205 -16.88 -19.54 -21.07
CA CYS A 205 -17.05 -18.15 -20.69
C CYS A 205 -16.44 -17.88 -19.30
N LEU A 206 -16.78 -18.68 -18.30
CA LEU A 206 -16.23 -18.58 -16.96
C LEU A 206 -14.72 -18.84 -16.95
N ASP A 207 -14.20 -19.77 -17.75
CA ASP A 207 -12.77 -20.03 -17.86
C ASP A 207 -12.03 -18.87 -18.51
N GLY A 208 -12.59 -18.26 -19.55
CA GLY A 208 -12.09 -17.00 -20.12
C GLY A 208 -12.11 -15.85 -19.12
N LYS A 209 -13.15 -15.78 -18.29
CA LYS A 209 -13.31 -14.80 -17.21
C LYS A 209 -12.74 -15.26 -15.87
N VAL A 210 -12.39 -16.53 -15.67
CA VAL A 210 -11.61 -17.06 -14.52
C VAL A 210 -10.14 -16.70 -14.63
N GLN A 211 -9.61 -16.49 -15.81
CA GLN A 211 -8.41 -15.64 -15.92
C GLN A 211 -8.70 -14.26 -15.27
N GLN A 212 -9.91 -13.72 -15.38
CA GLN A 212 -10.32 -12.52 -14.63
C GLN A 212 -10.52 -12.77 -13.13
N LEU A 213 -10.89 -13.97 -12.65
CA LEU A 213 -10.96 -14.30 -11.22
C LEU A 213 -9.58 -14.50 -10.59
N SER A 214 -8.60 -15.04 -11.30
CA SER A 214 -7.20 -14.98 -10.90
C SER A 214 -6.70 -13.53 -10.93
N VAL A 215 -7.14 -12.73 -11.90
CA VAL A 215 -6.92 -11.28 -11.97
C VAL A 215 -7.59 -10.55 -10.81
N ILE A 216 -8.81 -10.92 -10.41
CA ILE A 216 -9.47 -10.36 -9.21
C ILE A 216 -8.67 -10.65 -7.95
N LYS A 217 -8.16 -11.87 -7.77
CA LYS A 217 -7.30 -12.25 -6.64
C LYS A 217 -5.99 -11.46 -6.62
N GLU A 218 -5.30 -11.39 -7.75
CA GLU A 218 -4.05 -10.61 -7.88
C GLU A 218 -4.32 -9.11 -7.73
N ARG A 219 -5.48 -8.66 -8.18
CA ARG A 219 -5.92 -7.28 -8.01
C ARG A 219 -6.26 -6.96 -6.56
N ALA A 220 -6.98 -7.83 -5.85
CA ALA A 220 -7.25 -7.69 -4.42
C ALA A 220 -5.93 -7.57 -3.64
N LYS A 221 -4.97 -8.46 -3.90
CA LYS A 221 -3.65 -8.41 -3.30
C LYS A 221 -2.90 -7.11 -3.61
N LYS A 222 -2.98 -6.63 -4.84
CA LYS A 222 -2.33 -5.37 -5.25
C LYS A 222 -2.95 -4.17 -4.53
N ILE A 223 -4.29 -4.10 -4.46
CA ILE A 223 -5.01 -3.02 -3.76
C ILE A 223 -4.68 -3.06 -2.27
N ASP A 224 -4.70 -4.25 -1.66
CA ASP A 224 -4.39 -4.46 -0.24
C ASP A 224 -2.98 -3.95 0.13
N VAL A 225 -1.97 -4.27 -0.68
CA VAL A 225 -0.61 -3.75 -0.48
C VAL A 225 -0.58 -2.22 -0.54
N HIS A 226 -1.31 -1.60 -1.47
CA HIS A 226 -1.41 -0.14 -1.57
C HIS A 226 -2.11 0.50 -0.38
N GLN A 227 -3.20 -0.11 0.08
CA GLN A 227 -3.97 0.38 1.23
C GLN A 227 -3.19 0.25 2.53
N GLN A 228 -2.54 -0.90 2.76
CA GLN A 228 -1.66 -1.07 3.92
C GLN A 228 -0.50 -0.08 3.92
N HIS A 229 0.11 0.18 2.77
CA HIS A 229 1.16 1.20 2.67
C HIS A 229 0.62 2.59 3.03
N GLY A 230 -0.58 2.95 2.57
CA GLY A 230 -1.27 4.18 2.93
C GLY A 230 -1.56 4.28 4.43
N CYS A 231 -2.08 3.22 5.04
CA CYS A 231 -2.35 3.17 6.48
C CYS A 231 -1.09 3.35 7.31
N ARG A 232 0.01 2.71 6.90
CA ARG A 232 1.30 2.90 7.59
C ARG A 232 1.87 4.29 7.42
N LEU A 233 1.71 4.90 6.23
CA LEU A 233 2.11 6.27 5.99
C LEU A 233 1.40 7.21 6.96
N LEU A 234 0.09 6.99 7.16
CA LEU A 234 -0.74 7.77 8.08
C LEU A 234 -0.34 7.55 9.55
N HIS A 235 -0.25 6.30 10.00
CA HIS A 235 -0.02 5.99 11.42
C HIS A 235 1.42 6.20 11.87
N LYS A 236 2.42 5.87 11.03
CA LYS A 236 3.84 5.96 11.40
C LYS A 236 4.43 7.35 11.17
N TYR A 237 4.06 8.01 10.06
CA TYR A 237 4.65 9.29 9.67
C TYR A 237 3.73 10.49 9.90
N GLY A 238 2.49 10.22 10.29
CA GLY A 238 1.49 11.22 10.66
C GLY A 238 0.72 11.81 9.47
N GLU A 239 -0.33 12.53 9.83
CA GLU A 239 -1.29 13.13 8.89
C GLU A 239 -0.62 14.07 7.89
N ARG A 240 0.32 14.91 8.33
CA ARG A 240 1.05 15.85 7.46
C ARG A 240 1.76 15.14 6.30
N THR A 241 2.45 14.03 6.58
CA THR A 241 3.15 13.25 5.56
C THR A 241 2.18 12.58 4.60
N PHE A 242 1.09 12.04 5.12
CA PHE A 242 0.04 11.43 4.32
C PHE A 242 -0.61 12.45 3.39
N GLU A 243 -1.04 13.61 3.92
CA GLU A 243 -1.66 14.69 3.15
C GLU A 243 -0.73 15.24 2.06
N ALA A 244 0.55 15.46 2.39
CA ALA A 244 1.56 15.86 1.39
C ALA A 244 1.67 14.82 0.26
N SER A 245 1.70 13.52 0.59
CA SER A 245 1.72 12.44 -0.40
C SER A 245 0.49 12.46 -1.33
N LYS A 246 -0.69 12.69 -0.77
CA LYS A 246 -1.94 12.76 -1.54
C LYS A 246 -2.01 14.03 -2.37
N LEU A 247 -1.61 15.18 -1.82
CA LEU A 247 -1.59 16.45 -2.54
C LEU A 247 -0.67 16.38 -3.77
N ILE A 248 0.54 15.79 -3.62
CA ILE A 248 1.45 15.56 -4.74
C ILE A 248 0.76 14.77 -5.86
N ARG A 249 0.20 13.60 -5.52
CA ARG A 249 -0.42 12.71 -6.51
C ARG A 249 -1.64 13.35 -7.17
N MET A 250 -2.47 14.06 -6.42
CA MET A 250 -3.66 14.72 -6.95
C MET A 250 -3.29 15.93 -7.82
N SER A 251 -2.28 16.70 -7.43
CA SER A 251 -1.77 17.82 -8.24
C SER A 251 -1.15 17.36 -9.56
N GLN A 252 -0.47 16.19 -9.56
CA GLN A 252 0.02 15.55 -10.78
C GLN A 252 -1.12 15.04 -11.67
N LYS A 253 -2.16 14.46 -11.05
CA LYS A 253 -3.29 13.86 -11.78
C LYS A 253 -4.29 14.89 -12.31
N TYR A 254 -4.53 15.95 -11.55
CA TYR A 254 -5.47 17.04 -11.84
C TYR A 254 -4.78 18.41 -11.86
N PRO A 255 -3.80 18.62 -12.76
CA PRO A 255 -2.92 19.80 -12.71
C PRO A 255 -3.64 21.12 -13.01
N LYS A 256 -4.86 21.07 -13.53
CA LYS A 256 -5.72 22.24 -13.79
C LYS A 256 -6.64 22.58 -12.63
N ALA A 257 -6.83 21.64 -11.68
CA ALA A 257 -7.72 21.85 -10.56
C ALA A 257 -7.18 22.94 -9.61
N PRO A 258 -8.04 23.79 -9.05
CA PRO A 258 -7.63 24.83 -8.10
C PRO A 258 -7.01 24.24 -6.83
N PHE A 259 -5.96 24.86 -6.30
CA PHE A 259 -5.27 24.45 -5.08
C PHE A 259 -6.23 24.20 -3.91
N ALA A 260 -7.15 25.15 -3.67
CA ALA A 260 -8.12 25.04 -2.59
C ALA A 260 -9.01 23.80 -2.66
N GLU A 261 -9.45 23.41 -3.87
CA GLU A 261 -10.28 22.22 -4.08
C GLU A 261 -9.48 20.94 -3.87
N LEU A 262 -8.20 20.90 -4.30
CA LEU A 262 -7.33 19.75 -4.06
C LEU A 262 -7.00 19.58 -2.58
N VAL A 263 -6.68 20.66 -1.85
CA VAL A 263 -6.43 20.61 -0.40
C VAL A 263 -7.66 20.07 0.32
N LYS A 264 -8.86 20.55 -0.03
CA LYS A 264 -10.10 20.06 0.55
C LYS A 264 -10.29 18.56 0.29
N MET A 265 -10.09 18.12 -0.94
CA MET A 265 -10.18 16.69 -1.29
C MET A 265 -9.15 15.86 -0.52
N VAL A 266 -7.93 16.35 -0.34
CA VAL A 266 -6.88 15.66 0.42
C VAL A 266 -7.28 15.45 1.88
N HIS A 267 -7.87 16.45 2.52
CA HIS A 267 -8.38 16.31 3.90
C HIS A 267 -9.50 15.28 3.98
N GLU A 268 -10.47 15.32 3.05
CA GLU A 268 -11.55 14.32 2.97
C GLU A 268 -10.99 12.91 2.76
N VAL A 269 -10.03 12.72 1.86
CA VAL A 269 -9.36 11.43 1.63
C VAL A 269 -8.60 10.95 2.87
N LYS A 270 -7.96 11.85 3.62
CA LYS A 270 -7.27 11.50 4.86
C LYS A 270 -8.25 10.97 5.90
N ASP A 271 -9.35 11.69 6.12
CA ASP A 271 -10.36 11.30 7.10
C ASP A 271 -10.96 9.93 6.78
N VAL A 272 -11.36 9.70 5.53
CA VAL A 272 -11.83 8.36 5.08
C VAL A 272 -10.77 7.27 5.28
N HIS A 273 -9.50 7.55 4.96
CA HIS A 273 -8.44 6.55 5.15
C HIS A 273 -8.24 6.21 6.62
N LYS A 274 -8.40 7.17 7.52
CA LYS A 274 -8.27 6.96 8.96
C LYS A 274 -9.31 5.95 9.44
N GLU A 275 -10.57 6.15 9.12
CA GLU A 275 -11.64 5.22 9.48
C GLU A 275 -11.39 3.81 8.90
N CYS A 276 -11.05 3.74 7.62
CA CYS A 276 -10.74 2.48 6.95
C CYS A 276 -9.55 1.76 7.60
N CYS A 277 -8.48 2.49 7.95
CA CYS A 277 -7.27 1.93 8.56
C CYS A 277 -7.49 1.48 9.99
N ASP A 278 -8.37 2.15 10.72
CA ASP A 278 -8.74 1.81 12.10
C ASP A 278 -9.77 0.66 12.18
N GLY A 279 -10.23 0.17 11.03
CA GLY A 279 -11.10 -1.01 10.93
C GLY A 279 -12.59 -0.71 11.05
N ASP A 280 -12.99 0.56 11.12
CA ASP A 280 -14.42 0.94 11.03
C ASP A 280 -14.88 0.87 9.57
N MET A 281 -15.26 -0.35 9.13
CA MET A 281 -15.63 -0.60 7.75
C MET A 281 -16.99 0.01 7.38
N VAL A 282 -17.85 0.28 8.35
CA VAL A 282 -19.15 0.92 8.10
C VAL A 282 -18.95 2.40 7.77
N GLU A 283 -18.23 3.14 8.62
CA GLU A 283 -17.85 4.53 8.34
C GLU A 283 -16.99 4.63 7.07
N CYS A 284 -16.04 3.72 6.90
CA CYS A 284 -15.20 3.64 5.71
C CYS A 284 -16.01 3.58 4.40
N VAL A 285 -17.10 2.79 4.33
CA VAL A 285 -17.93 2.68 3.13
C VAL A 285 -18.79 3.92 2.92
N ASP A 286 -19.39 4.42 3.99
CA ASP A 286 -20.27 5.59 3.93
C ASP A 286 -19.50 6.83 3.48
N ASP A 287 -18.42 7.15 4.17
CA ASP A 287 -17.56 8.30 3.84
C ASP A 287 -16.92 8.20 2.46
N TRP A 288 -16.52 6.98 2.05
CA TRP A 288 -15.99 6.78 0.70
C TRP A 288 -17.03 7.06 -0.37
N SER A 289 -18.28 6.65 -0.13
CA SER A 289 -19.39 6.91 -1.03
C SER A 289 -19.71 8.40 -1.14
N GLU A 290 -19.69 9.14 -0.02
CA GLU A 290 -19.84 10.59 0.01
C GLU A 290 -18.69 11.31 -0.72
N LEU A 291 -17.44 10.86 -0.52
CA LEU A 291 -16.28 11.39 -1.21
C LEU A 291 -16.40 11.24 -2.73
N VAL A 292 -16.76 10.04 -3.21
CA VAL A 292 -16.95 9.77 -4.64
C VAL A 292 -18.07 10.63 -5.21
N ALA A 293 -19.20 10.74 -4.51
CA ALA A 293 -20.31 11.61 -4.92
C ALA A 293 -19.89 13.09 -4.98
N SER A 294 -19.09 13.57 -4.03
CA SER A 294 -18.55 14.93 -4.01
C SER A 294 -17.62 15.20 -5.19
N VAL A 295 -16.73 14.22 -5.51
CA VAL A 295 -15.84 14.30 -6.69
C VAL A 295 -16.66 14.33 -7.97
N CYS A 296 -17.68 13.49 -8.09
CA CYS A 296 -18.53 13.44 -9.27
C CYS A 296 -19.39 14.70 -9.45
N ALA A 297 -19.88 15.28 -8.35
CA ALA A 297 -20.61 16.56 -8.42
C ALA A 297 -19.74 17.73 -8.90
N LYS A 298 -18.42 17.58 -8.80
CA LYS A 298 -17.43 18.60 -9.19
C LYS A 298 -16.44 18.10 -10.26
N HIS A 299 -16.81 17.08 -11.03
CA HIS A 299 -15.90 16.49 -12.00
C HIS A 299 -15.24 17.50 -12.94
N ASP A 300 -15.99 18.52 -13.39
CA ASP A 300 -15.48 19.58 -14.29
C ASP A 300 -14.40 20.46 -13.62
N VAL A 301 -14.43 20.58 -12.29
CA VAL A 301 -13.43 21.34 -11.54
C VAL A 301 -12.12 20.56 -11.44
N PHE A 302 -12.18 19.24 -11.33
CA PHE A 302 -11.01 18.38 -11.23
C PHE A 302 -10.49 17.99 -12.61
N SER A 303 -11.30 17.31 -13.41
CA SER A 303 -10.94 16.86 -14.75
C SER A 303 -12.16 16.42 -15.54
N SER A 304 -12.26 16.87 -16.80
CA SER A 304 -13.28 16.40 -17.73
C SER A 304 -13.21 14.88 -18.00
N LYS A 305 -12.05 14.26 -17.78
CA LYS A 305 -11.85 12.80 -17.90
C LYS A 305 -12.61 11.99 -16.84
N LEU A 306 -13.11 12.63 -15.79
CA LEU A 306 -13.89 11.98 -14.73
C LEU A 306 -15.38 11.82 -15.10
N LYS A 307 -15.89 12.61 -16.04
CA LYS A 307 -17.31 12.56 -16.43
C LYS A 307 -17.79 11.14 -16.78
N PRO A 308 -17.11 10.37 -17.66
CA PRO A 308 -17.53 9.01 -17.97
C PRO A 308 -17.55 8.09 -16.74
N CYS A 309 -16.65 8.30 -15.78
CA CYS A 309 -16.63 7.53 -14.53
C CYS A 309 -17.85 7.83 -13.65
N CYS A 310 -18.27 9.08 -13.62
CA CYS A 310 -19.39 9.54 -12.80
C CYS A 310 -20.76 9.11 -13.36
N GLU A 311 -20.82 8.71 -14.61
CA GLU A 311 -22.02 8.14 -15.26
C GLU A 311 -22.19 6.64 -14.99
N LEU A 312 -21.18 5.96 -14.41
CA LEU A 312 -21.23 4.55 -14.05
C LEU A 312 -22.04 4.30 -12.78
N PRO A 313 -22.49 3.05 -12.54
CA PRO A 313 -23.04 2.65 -11.24
C PRO A 313 -22.07 2.96 -10.10
N ALA A 314 -22.57 3.36 -8.94
CA ALA A 314 -21.77 3.84 -7.80
C ALA A 314 -20.60 2.92 -7.41
N VAL A 315 -20.81 1.59 -7.42
CA VAL A 315 -19.78 0.59 -7.10
C VAL A 315 -18.63 0.53 -8.13
N GLU A 316 -18.85 1.02 -9.36
CA GLU A 316 -17.84 1.03 -10.43
C GLU A 316 -17.13 2.39 -10.53
N GLN A 317 -17.73 3.47 -10.00
CA GLN A 317 -17.19 4.83 -10.05
C GLN A 317 -15.81 4.92 -9.42
N THR A 318 -15.63 4.34 -8.22
CA THR A 318 -14.36 4.37 -7.49
C THR A 318 -13.21 3.82 -8.33
N LYS A 319 -13.41 2.65 -8.94
CA LYS A 319 -12.40 2.01 -9.80
C LYS A 319 -12.05 2.90 -10.98
N CYS A 320 -13.06 3.37 -11.69
CA CYS A 320 -12.88 4.23 -12.86
C CYS A 320 -12.12 5.52 -12.50
N ILE A 321 -12.52 6.20 -11.41
CA ILE A 321 -11.85 7.42 -10.94
C ILE A 321 -10.40 7.15 -10.56
N MET A 322 -10.11 6.04 -9.89
CA MET A 322 -8.75 5.68 -9.50
C MET A 322 -7.85 5.35 -10.70
N GLU A 323 -8.41 4.70 -11.73
CA GLU A 323 -7.71 4.28 -12.95
C GLU A 323 -7.71 5.36 -14.05
N ALA A 324 -8.49 6.44 -13.92
CA ALA A 324 -8.53 7.53 -14.87
C ALA A 324 -7.13 8.10 -15.15
N GLU A 325 -6.85 8.39 -16.42
CA GLU A 325 -5.58 8.96 -16.85
C GLU A 325 -5.33 10.35 -16.25
N PHE A 326 -4.07 10.72 -16.15
CA PHE A 326 -3.67 12.06 -15.75
C PHE A 326 -4.12 13.07 -16.82
N ASP A 327 -4.52 14.24 -16.37
CA ASP A 327 -4.79 15.37 -17.26
C ASP A 327 -3.47 15.98 -17.75
N ASP A 328 -3.57 16.64 -18.91
CA ASP A 328 -2.46 17.42 -19.43
C ASP A 328 -2.23 18.66 -18.55
N LYS A 329 -0.96 18.93 -18.27
CA LYS A 329 -0.60 20.12 -17.51
C LYS A 329 -1.03 21.40 -18.26
N PRO A 330 -1.41 22.47 -17.53
CA PRO A 330 -1.73 23.74 -18.15
C PRO A 330 -0.54 24.27 -18.96
N GLU A 331 -0.83 24.84 -20.12
CA GLU A 331 0.12 25.65 -20.87
C GLU A 331 0.37 26.96 -20.11
N ASN A 332 1.49 27.58 -20.27
CA ASN A 332 1.79 28.93 -19.74
C ASN A 332 1.71 29.07 -18.20
N LEU A 333 2.22 28.10 -17.45
CA LEU A 333 2.38 28.25 -16.01
C LEU A 333 3.51 29.24 -15.66
N PRO A 334 3.32 30.16 -14.67
CA PRO A 334 4.35 31.08 -14.21
C PRO A 334 5.62 30.35 -13.74
N SER A 335 6.77 31.01 -13.81
CA SER A 335 8.03 30.44 -13.32
C SER A 335 8.00 30.23 -11.80
N LEU A 336 8.33 29.01 -11.37
CA LEU A 336 8.51 28.71 -9.93
C LEU A 336 9.70 29.46 -9.34
N VAL A 337 10.75 29.63 -10.13
CA VAL A 337 11.98 30.32 -9.71
C VAL A 337 11.67 31.77 -9.35
N GLU A 338 10.87 32.46 -10.18
CA GLU A 338 10.44 33.83 -9.89
C GLU A 338 9.68 33.92 -8.57
N LYS A 339 8.71 33.03 -8.34
CA LYS A 339 7.82 33.05 -7.17
C LYS A 339 8.50 32.62 -5.87
N TYR A 340 9.34 31.57 -5.93
CA TYR A 340 9.82 30.89 -4.72
C TYR A 340 11.32 31.10 -4.44
N ILE A 341 12.09 31.67 -5.39
CA ILE A 341 13.54 31.84 -5.24
C ILE A 341 13.96 33.30 -5.49
N GLN A 342 13.41 33.96 -6.51
CA GLN A 342 13.80 35.34 -6.85
C GLN A 342 13.00 36.41 -6.09
N ASP A 343 11.81 36.03 -5.58
CA ASP A 343 11.00 36.94 -4.79
C ASP A 343 11.66 37.21 -3.42
N LYS A 344 11.98 38.47 -3.15
CA LYS A 344 12.61 38.91 -1.89
C LYS A 344 11.69 38.79 -0.67
N GLU A 345 10.37 38.63 -0.90
CA GLU A 345 9.35 38.54 0.15
C GLU A 345 9.03 37.08 0.55
N VAL A 346 9.78 36.09 0.03
CA VAL A 346 9.55 34.66 0.32
C VAL A 346 9.48 34.39 1.83
N CYS A 347 10.43 34.90 2.60
CA CYS A 347 10.44 34.71 4.07
C CYS A 347 9.22 35.30 4.75
N LYS A 348 8.76 36.50 4.32
CA LYS A 348 7.54 37.12 4.86
C LYS A 348 6.27 36.32 4.52
N SER A 349 6.30 35.56 3.45
CA SER A 349 5.20 34.67 3.06
C SER A 349 5.30 33.32 3.77
N TYR A 350 6.50 32.85 4.07
CA TYR A 350 6.79 31.58 4.72
C TYR A 350 6.56 31.62 6.25
N GLU A 351 7.11 32.62 6.94
CA GLU A 351 7.12 32.70 8.41
C GLU A 351 5.74 32.67 9.09
N PRO A 352 4.68 33.32 8.56
CA PRO A 352 3.38 33.30 9.22
C PRO A 352 2.69 31.92 9.25
N ASN A 353 2.94 31.08 8.23
CA ASN A 353 2.37 29.75 8.14
C ASN A 353 3.19 28.85 7.18
N HIS A 354 4.17 28.17 7.75
CA HIS A 354 5.07 27.26 7.00
C HIS A 354 4.31 26.20 6.23
N ASP A 355 3.32 25.55 6.86
CA ASP A 355 2.59 24.44 6.26
C ASP A 355 1.73 24.88 5.06
N ALA A 356 1.07 26.02 5.15
CA ALA A 356 0.28 26.54 4.03
C ALA A 356 1.18 26.95 2.86
N PHE A 357 2.31 27.61 3.13
CA PHE A 357 3.27 28.00 2.12
C PHE A 357 3.88 26.78 1.41
N LEU A 358 4.32 25.78 2.18
CA LEU A 358 4.89 24.56 1.62
C LEU A 358 3.86 23.71 0.88
N SER A 359 2.61 23.68 1.32
CA SER A 359 1.53 23.01 0.59
C SER A 359 1.27 23.65 -0.77
N GLU A 360 1.30 24.97 -0.86
CA GLU A 360 1.18 25.68 -2.13
C GLU A 360 2.40 25.42 -3.04
N PHE A 361 3.62 25.42 -2.47
CA PHE A 361 4.83 25.01 -3.20
C PHE A 361 4.72 23.59 -3.74
N VAL A 362 4.30 22.63 -2.91
CA VAL A 362 4.08 21.22 -3.31
C VAL A 362 3.09 21.14 -4.47
N TYR A 363 1.95 21.81 -4.38
CA TYR A 363 0.95 21.84 -5.45
C TYR A 363 1.53 22.40 -6.74
N GLU A 364 2.16 23.56 -6.67
CA GLU A 364 2.71 24.23 -7.84
C GLU A 364 3.89 23.44 -8.47
N TYR A 365 4.69 22.79 -7.64
CA TYR A 365 5.80 21.95 -8.11
C TYR A 365 5.28 20.66 -8.76
N SER A 366 4.35 19.98 -8.10
CA SER A 366 3.81 18.69 -8.54
C SER A 366 3.03 18.76 -9.85
N ARG A 367 2.22 19.81 -10.03
CA ARG A 367 1.43 20.01 -11.27
C ARG A 367 2.28 20.25 -12.50
N ARG A 368 3.56 20.63 -12.32
CA ARG A 368 4.55 20.85 -13.40
C ARG A 368 5.39 19.62 -13.70
N HIS A 369 5.51 18.72 -12.70
CA HIS A 369 6.42 17.57 -12.73
C HIS A 369 5.68 16.25 -12.50
N PRO A 370 4.77 15.83 -13.42
CA PRO A 370 4.08 14.55 -13.32
C PRO A 370 5.03 13.35 -13.45
N GLU A 371 6.24 13.56 -14.01
CA GLU A 371 7.30 12.57 -14.16
C GLU A 371 8.03 12.25 -12.84
N PHE A 372 7.98 13.14 -11.84
CA PHE A 372 8.68 12.93 -10.58
C PHE A 372 7.89 12.04 -9.63
N SER A 373 8.61 11.27 -8.82
CA SER A 373 8.00 10.47 -7.77
C SER A 373 7.49 11.34 -6.62
N THR A 374 6.50 10.84 -5.90
CA THR A 374 6.01 11.46 -4.66
C THR A 374 7.15 11.67 -3.65
N GLN A 375 8.02 10.68 -3.50
CA GLN A 375 9.15 10.72 -2.57
C GLN A 375 10.19 11.78 -2.98
N LEU A 376 10.47 11.92 -4.29
CA LEU A 376 11.38 12.95 -4.76
C LEU A 376 10.83 14.36 -4.48
N ILE A 377 9.56 14.61 -4.77
CA ILE A 377 8.94 15.91 -4.49
C ILE A 377 8.94 16.21 -2.99
N MET A 378 8.70 15.19 -2.14
CA MET A 378 8.83 15.36 -0.69
C MET A 378 10.27 15.73 -0.26
N ARG A 379 11.30 15.13 -0.86
CA ARG A 379 12.71 15.49 -0.59
C ARG A 379 13.01 16.91 -1.02
N ILE A 380 12.56 17.30 -2.21
CA ILE A 380 12.68 18.67 -2.72
C ILE A 380 12.02 19.65 -1.77
N THR A 381 10.78 19.36 -1.33
CA THR A 381 10.04 20.20 -0.39
C THR A 381 10.76 20.32 0.95
N LYS A 382 11.25 19.19 1.51
CA LYS A 382 11.99 19.20 2.77
C LYS A 382 13.34 19.92 2.66
N GLY A 383 14.04 19.76 1.55
CA GLY A 383 15.26 20.50 1.26
C GLY A 383 14.99 22.01 1.20
N TYR A 384 13.92 22.42 0.53
CA TYR A 384 13.51 23.82 0.45
C TYR A 384 13.07 24.39 1.81
N GLU A 385 12.27 23.64 2.59
CA GLU A 385 11.91 23.99 3.98
C GLU A 385 13.16 24.23 4.82
N THR A 386 14.11 23.29 4.80
CA THR A 386 15.35 23.39 5.57
C THR A 386 16.18 24.62 5.17
N LEU A 387 16.19 24.92 3.87
CA LEU A 387 16.89 26.11 3.36
C LEU A 387 16.23 27.39 3.84
N LEU A 388 14.90 27.50 3.78
CA LEU A 388 14.14 28.67 4.27
C LEU A 388 14.29 28.85 5.79
N ASP A 389 14.20 27.77 6.57
CA ASP A 389 14.40 27.80 8.03
C ASP A 389 15.76 28.37 8.45
N LYS A 390 16.77 28.12 7.61
CA LYS A 390 18.12 28.68 7.78
C LYS A 390 18.19 30.13 7.29
N CYS A 391 17.75 30.37 6.06
CA CYS A 391 17.98 31.63 5.36
C CYS A 391 17.12 32.76 5.88
N CYS A 392 15.88 32.51 6.30
CA CYS A 392 14.99 33.55 6.81
C CYS A 392 15.45 34.13 8.16
N LYS A 393 16.44 33.53 8.81
CA LYS A 393 17.07 34.03 10.03
C LYS A 393 18.34 34.86 9.77
N THR A 394 18.74 35.07 8.52
CA THR A 394 19.96 35.81 8.13
C THR A 394 19.62 37.27 7.78
N ASP A 395 20.62 38.14 7.80
CA ASP A 395 20.44 39.55 7.44
C ASP A 395 20.07 39.76 5.96
N ASN A 396 20.44 38.82 5.09
CA ASN A 396 20.10 38.84 3.66
C ASN A 396 19.53 37.50 3.19
N PRO A 397 18.24 37.23 3.53
CA PRO A 397 17.62 35.96 3.20
C PRO A 397 17.64 35.61 1.70
N ALA A 398 17.39 36.60 0.84
CA ALA A 398 17.31 36.39 -0.62
C ALA A 398 18.63 35.91 -1.23
N GLU A 399 19.76 36.38 -0.74
CA GLU A 399 21.09 35.90 -1.18
C GLU A 399 21.31 34.46 -0.70
N CYS A 400 20.89 34.15 0.53
CA CYS A 400 21.04 32.83 1.14
C CYS A 400 20.26 31.75 0.36
N TYR A 401 18.98 31.96 0.03
CA TYR A 401 18.18 30.99 -0.70
C TYR A 401 18.30 31.10 -2.23
N GLY A 402 19.08 32.05 -2.74
CA GLY A 402 19.31 32.21 -4.18
C GLY A 402 19.87 30.96 -4.88
N ASN A 403 20.61 30.11 -4.15
CA ASN A 403 21.16 28.85 -4.65
C ASN A 403 20.20 27.64 -4.53
N ALA A 404 18.94 27.87 -4.18
CA ALA A 404 17.97 26.78 -3.94
C ALA A 404 17.86 25.82 -5.12
N VAL A 405 17.87 26.30 -6.36
CA VAL A 405 17.80 25.45 -7.57
C VAL A 405 18.93 24.42 -7.58
N GLU A 406 20.16 24.86 -7.31
CA GLU A 406 21.32 23.96 -7.31
C GLU A 406 21.24 22.90 -6.21
N GLU A 407 20.83 23.29 -5.00
CA GLU A 407 20.66 22.38 -3.87
C GLU A 407 19.56 21.36 -4.15
N LEU A 408 18.41 21.77 -4.69
CA LEU A 408 17.29 20.89 -4.99
C LEU A 408 17.56 19.95 -6.17
N ASN A 409 18.33 20.38 -7.16
CA ASN A 409 18.75 19.56 -8.29
C ASN A 409 19.61 18.36 -7.88
N LYS A 410 20.29 18.40 -6.74
CA LYS A 410 21.04 17.25 -6.21
C LYS A 410 20.11 16.06 -5.94
N HIS A 411 18.91 16.30 -5.39
CA HIS A 411 17.91 15.25 -5.15
C HIS A 411 17.38 14.67 -6.46
N ILE A 412 17.14 15.52 -7.46
CA ILE A 412 16.66 15.10 -8.78
C ILE A 412 17.70 14.20 -9.44
N LYS A 413 18.94 14.68 -9.53
CA LYS A 413 20.04 13.94 -10.17
C LYS A 413 20.29 12.59 -9.47
N GLU A 414 20.34 12.55 -8.14
CA GLU A 414 20.52 11.31 -7.39
C GLU A 414 19.45 10.28 -7.77
N THR A 415 18.19 10.70 -7.83
CA THR A 415 17.07 9.80 -8.12
C THR A 415 17.08 9.34 -9.57
N GLU A 416 17.32 10.24 -10.52
CA GLU A 416 17.45 9.92 -11.95
C GLU A 416 18.58 8.93 -12.20
N ASP A 417 19.75 9.18 -11.63
CA ASP A 417 20.94 8.33 -11.78
C ASP A 417 20.68 6.92 -11.26
N VAL A 418 20.03 6.78 -10.08
CA VAL A 418 19.68 5.47 -9.50
C VAL A 418 18.70 4.71 -10.39
N VAL A 419 17.63 5.35 -10.86
CA VAL A 419 16.64 4.70 -11.72
C VAL A 419 17.24 4.31 -13.06
N LYS A 420 17.98 5.22 -13.69
CA LYS A 420 18.65 5.00 -14.99
C LYS A 420 19.62 3.84 -14.89
N THR A 421 20.56 3.88 -13.94
CA THR A 421 21.59 2.84 -13.76
C THR A 421 20.96 1.46 -13.54
N ASN A 422 19.96 1.34 -12.65
CA ASN A 422 19.35 0.05 -12.40
C ASN A 422 18.54 -0.47 -13.61
N CYS A 423 17.88 0.41 -14.36
CA CYS A 423 17.16 0.00 -15.57
C CYS A 423 18.11 -0.37 -16.72
N GLU A 424 19.27 0.30 -16.84
CA GLU A 424 20.31 -0.08 -17.78
C GLU A 424 20.89 -1.46 -17.45
N LEU A 425 21.22 -1.71 -16.18
CA LEU A 425 21.69 -3.02 -15.71
C LEU A 425 20.66 -4.12 -15.99
N PHE A 426 19.38 -3.86 -15.67
CA PHE A 426 18.30 -4.81 -15.93
C PHE A 426 18.18 -5.16 -17.43
N LYS A 427 18.23 -4.16 -18.31
CA LYS A 427 18.12 -4.36 -19.76
C LYS A 427 19.34 -5.03 -20.38
N THR A 428 20.55 -4.72 -19.87
CA THR A 428 21.80 -5.23 -20.42
C THR A 428 22.07 -6.66 -19.99
N HIS A 429 21.80 -7.01 -18.73
CA HIS A 429 22.15 -8.32 -18.15
C HIS A 429 20.97 -9.29 -18.04
N GLY A 430 19.73 -8.80 -18.19
CA GLY A 430 18.53 -9.60 -18.03
C GLY A 430 18.17 -9.86 -16.56
N GLU A 431 17.03 -10.53 -16.37
CA GLU A 431 16.41 -10.73 -15.06
C GLU A 431 17.27 -11.54 -14.09
N ALA A 432 17.85 -12.66 -14.56
CA ALA A 432 18.61 -13.57 -13.72
C ALA A 432 19.90 -12.94 -13.15
N ASP A 433 20.67 -12.25 -13.98
CA ASP A 433 21.91 -11.61 -13.52
C ASP A 433 21.63 -10.34 -12.73
N PHE A 434 20.56 -9.63 -13.04
CA PHE A 434 20.09 -8.52 -12.22
C PHE A 434 19.72 -8.98 -10.81
N LEU A 435 19.01 -10.12 -10.68
CA LEU A 435 18.69 -10.73 -9.37
C LEU A 435 19.96 -11.08 -8.60
N LYS A 436 20.94 -11.73 -9.24
CA LYS A 436 22.24 -12.05 -8.61
C LYS A 436 22.93 -10.79 -8.10
N GLY A 437 22.95 -9.71 -8.91
CA GLY A 437 23.53 -8.41 -8.51
C GLY A 437 22.83 -7.79 -7.31
N ILE A 438 21.51 -7.88 -7.22
CA ILE A 438 20.73 -7.45 -6.05
C ILE A 438 21.09 -8.28 -4.82
N LEU A 439 21.12 -9.60 -4.94
CA LEU A 439 21.46 -10.50 -3.83
C LEU A 439 22.86 -10.24 -3.29
N VAL A 440 23.84 -10.03 -4.16
CA VAL A 440 25.20 -9.66 -3.76
C VAL A 440 25.20 -8.37 -2.93
N ARG A 441 24.57 -7.31 -3.44
CA ARG A 441 24.54 -6.00 -2.78
C ARG A 441 23.82 -6.06 -1.43
N TYR A 442 22.62 -6.65 -1.38
CA TYR A 442 21.78 -6.63 -0.17
C TYR A 442 22.24 -7.64 0.88
N THR A 443 22.81 -8.78 0.48
CA THR A 443 23.43 -9.71 1.45
C THR A 443 24.62 -9.06 2.17
N LYS A 444 25.44 -8.27 1.46
CA LYS A 444 26.56 -7.52 2.08
C LYS A 444 26.09 -6.41 3.02
N LYS A 445 24.95 -5.77 2.73
CA LYS A 445 24.35 -4.71 3.57
C LYS A 445 23.64 -5.27 4.81
N MET A 446 23.03 -6.45 4.68
CA MET A 446 22.14 -7.06 5.69
C MET A 446 22.41 -8.57 5.84
N PRO A 447 23.64 -9.00 6.18
CA PRO A 447 23.97 -10.42 6.24
C PRO A 447 23.25 -11.16 7.38
N GLN A 448 22.66 -10.47 8.36
CA GLN A 448 21.86 -11.02 9.44
C GLN A 448 20.51 -11.57 8.98
N VAL A 449 19.99 -11.06 7.87
CA VAL A 449 18.70 -11.48 7.32
C VAL A 449 18.79 -12.93 6.83
N SER A 450 17.76 -13.75 7.05
CA SER A 450 17.75 -15.16 6.59
C SER A 450 17.94 -15.27 5.07
N THR A 451 18.49 -16.38 4.61
CA THR A 451 18.74 -16.62 3.19
C THR A 451 17.44 -16.59 2.41
N GLU A 452 16.37 -17.20 2.93
CA GLU A 452 15.04 -17.22 2.33
C GLU A 452 14.46 -15.81 2.19
N THR A 453 14.59 -14.99 3.22
CA THR A 453 14.13 -13.59 3.19
C THR A 453 14.93 -12.74 2.21
N LEU A 454 16.26 -12.91 2.11
CA LEU A 454 17.08 -12.22 1.12
C LEU A 454 16.68 -12.60 -0.31
N LEU A 455 16.39 -13.88 -0.56
CA LEU A 455 15.88 -14.35 -1.85
C LEU A 455 14.50 -13.75 -2.17
N GLU A 456 13.61 -13.67 -1.19
CA GLU A 456 12.30 -13.02 -1.34
C GLU A 456 12.45 -11.54 -1.70
N ILE A 457 13.28 -10.79 -0.97
CA ILE A 457 13.55 -9.36 -1.23
C ILE A 457 14.16 -9.19 -2.62
N GLY A 458 15.15 -10.02 -2.98
CA GLY A 458 15.78 -9.99 -4.31
C GLY A 458 14.78 -10.18 -5.43
N LYS A 459 13.92 -11.17 -5.33
CA LYS A 459 12.84 -11.44 -6.31
C LYS A 459 11.85 -10.27 -6.39
N LYS A 460 11.43 -9.69 -5.25
CA LYS A 460 10.55 -8.51 -5.24
C LYS A 460 11.21 -7.32 -5.95
N MET A 461 12.48 -7.04 -5.69
CA MET A 461 13.22 -5.95 -6.34
C MET A 461 13.41 -6.20 -7.85
N THR A 462 13.69 -7.44 -8.24
CA THR A 462 13.79 -7.82 -9.66
C THR A 462 12.45 -7.63 -10.38
N ALA A 463 11.35 -8.00 -9.74
CA ALA A 463 10.00 -7.75 -10.27
C ALA A 463 9.71 -6.25 -10.45
N VAL A 464 10.24 -5.38 -9.57
CA VAL A 464 10.19 -3.91 -9.77
C VAL A 464 10.95 -3.51 -11.03
N GLY A 465 12.16 -4.04 -11.24
CA GLY A 465 12.94 -3.83 -12.47
C GLY A 465 12.15 -4.23 -13.72
N ASN A 466 11.62 -5.43 -13.73
CA ASN A 466 10.81 -5.92 -14.85
C ASN A 466 9.58 -5.05 -15.12
N LYS A 467 8.86 -4.64 -14.07
CA LYS A 467 7.67 -3.82 -14.20
C LYS A 467 7.97 -2.38 -14.63
N CYS A 468 8.94 -1.73 -13.98
CA CYS A 468 9.14 -0.29 -14.11
C CYS A 468 10.07 0.10 -15.25
N CYS A 469 11.13 -0.71 -15.53
CA CYS A 469 12.09 -0.38 -16.57
C CYS A 469 11.55 -0.55 -17.99
N ASN A 470 10.43 -1.30 -18.15
CA ASN A 470 9.72 -1.45 -19.42
C ASN A 470 8.71 -0.32 -19.70
N LEU A 471 8.45 0.55 -18.72
CA LEU A 471 7.60 1.73 -18.90
C LEU A 471 8.31 2.84 -19.69
N PRO A 472 7.54 3.79 -20.26
CA PRO A 472 8.07 5.05 -20.76
C PRO A 472 8.94 5.75 -19.70
N GLU A 473 9.97 6.46 -20.14
CA GLU A 473 10.99 7.06 -19.26
C GLU A 473 10.36 7.93 -18.16
N GLN A 474 9.37 8.72 -18.50
CA GLN A 474 8.65 9.63 -17.60
C GLN A 474 7.90 8.91 -16.47
N GLN A 475 7.61 7.62 -16.62
CA GLN A 475 6.87 6.83 -15.63
C GLN A 475 7.79 5.96 -14.75
N ARG A 476 9.06 5.75 -15.15
CA ARG A 476 9.98 4.82 -14.47
C ARG A 476 10.29 5.24 -13.05
N MET A 477 10.54 6.52 -12.82
CA MET A 477 10.88 7.05 -11.49
C MET A 477 9.73 6.85 -10.50
N SER A 478 8.53 7.31 -10.83
CA SER A 478 7.36 7.15 -9.98
C SER A 478 7.06 5.68 -9.68
N CYS A 479 7.17 4.79 -10.68
CA CYS A 479 6.98 3.36 -10.52
C CYS A 479 8.03 2.77 -9.58
N SER A 480 9.32 3.01 -9.85
CA SER A 480 10.42 2.42 -9.09
C SER A 480 10.44 2.87 -7.64
N GLU A 481 10.36 4.18 -7.38
CA GLU A 481 10.36 4.70 -6.02
C GLU A 481 9.16 4.23 -5.20
N TYR A 482 7.98 4.13 -5.83
CA TYR A 482 6.80 3.62 -5.15
C TYR A 482 6.99 2.16 -4.70
N TYR A 483 7.34 1.24 -5.61
CA TYR A 483 7.49 -0.18 -5.25
C TYR A 483 8.68 -0.43 -4.33
N LEU A 484 9.77 0.31 -4.49
CA LEU A 484 10.90 0.25 -3.55
C LEU A 484 10.49 0.73 -2.15
N SER A 485 9.65 1.76 -2.03
CA SER A 485 9.17 2.21 -0.71
C SER A 485 8.33 1.14 -0.01
N VAL A 486 7.54 0.36 -0.76
CA VAL A 486 6.78 -0.79 -0.21
C VAL A 486 7.72 -1.89 0.28
N ILE A 487 8.76 -2.23 -0.50
CA ILE A 487 9.75 -3.26 -0.11
C ILE A 487 10.54 -2.81 1.13
N ILE A 488 10.97 -1.55 1.17
CA ILE A 488 11.67 -0.97 2.31
C ILE A 488 10.78 -0.98 3.55
N GLU A 489 9.49 -0.72 3.41
CA GLU A 489 8.54 -0.81 4.52
C GLU A 489 8.48 -2.22 5.10
N ASP A 490 8.45 -3.27 4.27
CA ASP A 490 8.51 -4.66 4.72
C ASP A 490 9.83 -4.96 5.47
N MET A 491 10.95 -4.46 4.96
CA MET A 491 12.25 -4.61 5.63
C MET A 491 12.28 -3.90 6.99
N CYS A 492 11.73 -2.70 7.08
CA CYS A 492 11.68 -1.95 8.32
C CYS A 492 10.73 -2.57 9.35
N LYS A 493 9.61 -3.17 8.92
CA LYS A 493 8.75 -3.96 9.80
C LYS A 493 9.48 -5.18 10.38
N ARG A 494 10.31 -5.85 9.57
CA ARG A 494 11.15 -6.96 10.04
C ARG A 494 12.21 -6.47 11.03
N GLN A 495 12.83 -5.31 10.79
CA GLN A 495 13.77 -4.68 11.72
C GLN A 495 13.13 -4.38 13.09
N GLU A 496 11.87 -3.99 13.14
CA GLU A 496 11.12 -3.73 14.38
C GLU A 496 10.88 -5.02 15.18
N SER A 497 10.58 -6.13 14.50
CA SER A 497 10.31 -7.44 15.13
C SER A 497 11.58 -8.24 15.44
N THR A 498 12.58 -8.16 14.55
CA THR A 498 13.84 -8.90 14.67
C THR A 498 14.96 -7.98 14.17
N PRO A 499 15.73 -7.37 15.09
CA PRO A 499 16.79 -6.42 14.72
C PRO A 499 17.76 -7.01 13.70
N ILE A 500 17.99 -6.28 12.61
CA ILE A 500 18.92 -6.68 11.54
C ILE A 500 20.32 -6.14 11.87
N ASN A 501 20.50 -4.81 11.79
CA ASN A 501 21.71 -4.11 12.21
C ASN A 501 21.46 -2.61 12.42
N ASP A 502 22.45 -1.91 12.99
CA ASP A 502 22.34 -0.48 13.34
C ASP A 502 22.09 0.40 12.11
N GLN A 503 22.73 0.09 10.97
CA GLN A 503 22.62 0.87 9.75
C GLN A 503 21.21 0.77 9.16
N VAL A 504 20.62 -0.43 9.14
CA VAL A 504 19.22 -0.65 8.72
C VAL A 504 18.26 0.05 9.68
N SER A 505 18.53 -0.03 10.99
CA SER A 505 17.74 0.68 12.01
C SER A 505 17.74 2.18 11.76
N GLN A 506 18.90 2.78 11.49
CA GLN A 506 19.01 4.20 11.17
C GLN A 506 18.17 4.56 9.93
N CYS A 507 18.29 3.81 8.83
CA CYS A 507 17.52 4.09 7.62
C CYS A 507 16.02 3.92 7.82
N CYS A 508 15.58 2.98 8.66
CA CYS A 508 14.17 2.80 8.99
C CYS A 508 13.58 3.92 9.87
N ASN A 509 14.43 4.67 10.58
CA ASN A 509 14.06 5.83 11.39
C ASN A 509 14.12 7.16 10.62
N GLU A 510 14.62 7.15 9.38
CA GLU A 510 14.61 8.32 8.53
C GLU A 510 13.18 8.74 8.13
N LEU A 511 13.01 9.99 7.73
CA LEU A 511 11.78 10.47 7.12
C LEU A 511 11.39 9.57 5.94
N TYR A 512 10.09 9.34 5.75
CA TYR A 512 9.56 8.47 4.71
C TYR A 512 10.26 8.61 3.35
N SER A 513 10.41 9.84 2.87
CA SER A 513 11.01 10.13 1.57
C SER A 513 12.53 9.90 1.50
N TYR A 514 13.23 9.90 2.63
CA TYR A 514 14.68 9.72 2.71
C TYR A 514 15.10 8.26 2.94
N ARG A 515 14.19 7.35 3.20
CA ARG A 515 14.51 5.93 3.45
C ARG A 515 15.18 5.27 2.25
N ARG A 516 14.63 5.43 1.02
CA ARG A 516 15.25 4.83 -0.17
C ARG A 516 16.67 5.34 -0.43
N PRO A 517 16.97 6.65 -0.42
CA PRO A 517 18.35 7.14 -0.53
C PRO A 517 19.26 6.56 0.56
N CYS A 518 18.80 6.48 1.81
CA CYS A 518 19.56 5.88 2.91
C CYS A 518 19.91 4.41 2.61
N PHE A 519 18.92 3.59 2.24
CA PHE A 519 19.16 2.18 1.86
C PHE A 519 20.08 2.02 0.64
N THR A 520 20.01 2.94 -0.32
CA THR A 520 20.91 2.95 -1.47
C THR A 520 22.34 3.22 -1.04
N ALA A 521 22.54 4.14 -0.10
CA ALA A 521 23.86 4.54 0.40
C ALA A 521 24.49 3.55 1.39
N LEU A 522 23.73 2.58 1.94
CA LEU A 522 24.28 1.59 2.85
C LEU A 522 25.50 0.87 2.24
N GLY A 523 26.55 0.78 3.04
CA GLY A 523 27.75 0.00 2.71
C GLY A 523 27.68 -1.46 3.17
N VAL A 524 28.78 -2.16 3.04
CA VAL A 524 28.96 -3.51 3.62
C VAL A 524 28.92 -3.40 5.14
N ASP A 525 28.22 -4.30 5.81
CA ASP A 525 28.22 -4.36 7.27
C ASP A 525 29.54 -4.92 7.78
N THR A 526 30.41 -4.02 8.24
CA THR A 526 31.75 -4.35 8.74
C THR A 526 31.74 -4.91 10.16
N LYS A 527 30.62 -4.78 10.88
CA LYS A 527 30.44 -5.33 12.24
C LYS A 527 29.94 -6.77 12.25
N TYR A 528 29.47 -7.25 11.09
CA TYR A 528 28.96 -8.62 10.98
C TYR A 528 30.05 -9.66 11.19
N VAL A 529 29.81 -10.58 12.10
CA VAL A 529 30.65 -11.74 12.34
C VAL A 529 29.96 -12.96 11.75
N PRO A 530 30.53 -13.59 10.71
CA PRO A 530 29.95 -14.79 10.13
C PRO A 530 29.84 -15.91 11.18
N PRO A 531 28.77 -16.72 11.17
CA PRO A 531 28.67 -17.88 12.05
C PRO A 531 29.80 -18.87 11.78
N PRO A 532 30.09 -19.82 12.71
CA PRO A 532 31.03 -20.91 12.47
C PRO A 532 30.71 -21.62 11.15
N PHE A 533 31.75 -22.17 10.50
CA PHE A 533 31.56 -22.92 9.28
C PHE A 533 30.69 -24.14 9.52
N ASP A 534 29.61 -24.25 8.79
CA ASP A 534 28.72 -25.40 8.77
C ASP A 534 28.72 -26.00 7.36
N PRO A 535 29.30 -27.21 7.15
CA PRO A 535 29.31 -27.87 5.86
C PRO A 535 27.90 -28.05 5.28
N MET A 536 26.88 -28.23 6.12
CA MET A 536 25.50 -28.40 5.68
C MET A 536 24.93 -27.20 4.93
N MET A 537 25.48 -26.01 5.14
CA MET A 537 25.09 -24.81 4.37
C MET A 537 25.54 -24.88 2.90
N PHE A 538 26.49 -25.75 2.61
CA PHE A 538 27.08 -25.96 1.26
C PHE A 538 26.94 -27.40 0.80
N ASN A 539 26.13 -28.21 1.49
CA ASN A 539 25.90 -29.59 1.10
C ASN A 539 25.07 -29.66 -0.20
N PHE A 540 25.58 -30.40 -1.16
CA PHE A 540 24.93 -30.65 -2.44
C PHE A 540 24.34 -32.06 -2.42
N ASP A 541 23.02 -32.11 -2.53
CA ASP A 541 22.28 -33.37 -2.69
C ASP A 541 22.35 -33.82 -4.15
N GLU A 542 22.55 -35.10 -4.41
CA GLU A 542 22.51 -35.72 -5.76
C GLU A 542 21.23 -35.36 -6.53
N LYS A 543 20.14 -35.04 -5.79
CA LYS A 543 18.88 -34.54 -6.37
C LYS A 543 19.05 -33.27 -7.19
N MET A 544 20.12 -32.50 -6.98
CA MET A 544 20.44 -31.32 -7.79
C MET A 544 20.72 -31.69 -9.25
N CYS A 545 21.26 -32.89 -9.51
CA CYS A 545 21.53 -33.39 -10.86
C CYS A 545 20.25 -33.70 -11.63
N SER A 546 19.20 -34.16 -10.97
CA SER A 546 17.89 -34.48 -11.52
C SER A 546 16.87 -33.35 -11.40
N ALA A 547 17.22 -32.27 -10.67
CA ALA A 547 16.35 -31.13 -10.42
C ALA A 547 15.98 -30.40 -11.72
N SER A 548 14.80 -29.78 -11.72
CA SER A 548 14.37 -28.90 -12.79
C SER A 548 15.30 -27.67 -12.91
N PRO A 549 15.38 -26.99 -14.06
CA PRO A 549 16.17 -25.78 -14.21
C PRO A 549 15.87 -24.72 -13.14
N ALA A 550 14.60 -24.55 -12.75
CA ALA A 550 14.18 -23.61 -11.73
C ALA A 550 14.68 -23.98 -10.32
N GLU A 551 14.67 -25.28 -9.98
CA GLU A 551 15.19 -25.76 -8.69
C GLU A 551 16.71 -25.62 -8.60
N ARG A 552 17.41 -25.91 -9.69
CA ARG A 552 18.87 -25.69 -9.80
C ARG A 552 19.24 -24.23 -9.63
N GLU A 553 18.53 -23.32 -10.30
CA GLU A 553 18.72 -21.88 -10.14
C GLU A 553 18.46 -21.46 -8.69
N ALA A 554 17.38 -21.91 -8.07
CA ALA A 554 17.09 -21.62 -6.67
C ALA A 554 18.20 -22.09 -5.72
N GLY A 555 18.76 -23.29 -5.95
CA GLY A 555 19.91 -23.82 -5.21
C GLY A 555 21.16 -22.96 -5.39
N GLN A 556 21.48 -22.54 -6.62
CA GLN A 556 22.61 -21.67 -6.91
C GLN A 556 22.48 -20.29 -6.22
N LEU A 557 21.28 -19.72 -6.20
CA LEU A 557 21.03 -18.44 -5.51
C LEU A 557 21.17 -18.56 -3.99
N LYS A 558 20.75 -19.69 -3.38
CA LYS A 558 20.96 -19.96 -1.95
C LYS A 558 22.46 -20.07 -1.65
N LEU A 559 23.21 -20.81 -2.47
CA LEU A 559 24.65 -20.91 -2.34
C LEU A 559 25.35 -19.56 -2.42
N LEU A 560 24.99 -18.73 -3.41
CA LEU A 560 25.52 -17.38 -3.55
C LEU A 560 25.32 -16.55 -2.30
N VAL A 561 24.12 -16.54 -1.72
CA VAL A 561 23.80 -15.80 -0.50
C VAL A 561 24.61 -16.34 0.69
N ASN A 562 24.68 -17.67 0.88
CA ASN A 562 25.41 -18.28 1.97
C ASN A 562 26.93 -18.01 1.87
N LEU A 563 27.49 -18.03 0.66
CA LEU A 563 28.89 -17.71 0.41
C LEU A 563 29.21 -16.25 0.79
N ILE A 564 28.35 -15.31 0.41
CA ILE A 564 28.53 -13.90 0.75
C ILE A 564 28.38 -13.68 2.25
N LYS A 565 27.42 -14.34 2.92
CA LYS A 565 27.30 -14.30 4.38
C LYS A 565 28.55 -14.82 5.06
N ARG A 566 29.16 -15.86 4.50
CA ARG A 566 30.40 -16.44 5.05
C ARG A 566 31.62 -15.55 4.82
N LYS A 567 31.67 -14.87 3.66
CA LYS A 567 32.76 -13.98 3.26
C LYS A 567 32.23 -12.65 2.70
N PRO A 568 31.75 -11.73 3.54
CA PRO A 568 31.12 -10.49 3.09
C PRO A 568 32.04 -9.60 2.22
N GLN A 569 33.35 -9.74 2.38
CA GLN A 569 34.38 -8.98 1.63
C GLN A 569 34.73 -9.62 0.28
N ILE A 570 34.08 -10.73 -0.11
CA ILE A 570 34.35 -11.40 -1.38
C ILE A 570 34.19 -10.44 -2.56
N THR A 571 35.16 -10.41 -3.47
CA THR A 571 35.14 -9.58 -4.66
C THR A 571 34.28 -10.18 -5.77
N GLU A 572 33.88 -9.39 -6.77
CA GLU A 572 33.15 -9.89 -7.93
C GLU A 572 33.95 -10.93 -8.72
N GLU A 573 35.27 -10.73 -8.84
CA GLU A 573 36.15 -11.67 -9.51
C GLU A 573 36.20 -13.01 -8.78
N GLN A 574 36.33 -12.98 -7.43
CA GLN A 574 36.28 -14.18 -6.61
C GLN A 574 34.92 -14.88 -6.71
N LEU A 575 33.82 -14.12 -6.74
CA LEU A 575 32.48 -14.70 -6.94
C LEU A 575 32.34 -15.38 -8.30
N LYS A 576 32.85 -14.79 -9.36
CA LYS A 576 32.87 -15.42 -10.69
C LYS A 576 33.69 -16.71 -10.71
N THR A 577 34.86 -16.69 -10.06
CA THR A 577 35.75 -17.87 -9.97
C THR A 577 35.06 -18.99 -9.21
N VAL A 578 34.49 -18.71 -8.04
CA VAL A 578 33.78 -19.73 -7.23
C VAL A 578 32.53 -20.23 -7.95
N GLY A 579 31.75 -19.35 -8.56
CA GLY A 579 30.55 -19.73 -9.33
C GLY A 579 30.89 -20.59 -10.55
N GLY A 580 31.96 -20.23 -11.27
CA GLY A 580 32.47 -21.05 -12.40
C GLY A 580 32.96 -22.42 -11.96
N GLY A 581 33.72 -22.48 -10.86
CA GLY A 581 34.18 -23.74 -10.25
C GLY A 581 33.01 -24.62 -9.81
N PHE A 582 32.02 -24.04 -9.17
CA PHE A 582 30.79 -24.75 -8.79
C PHE A 582 30.04 -25.32 -9.99
N THR A 583 29.86 -24.55 -11.05
CA THR A 583 29.18 -25.01 -12.26
C THR A 583 29.96 -26.19 -12.91
N ALA A 584 31.27 -26.06 -13.01
CA ALA A 584 32.14 -27.11 -13.56
C ALA A 584 32.09 -28.40 -12.72
N MET A 585 32.11 -28.28 -11.40
CA MET A 585 31.97 -29.39 -10.47
C MET A 585 30.63 -30.11 -10.68
N MET A 586 29.51 -29.37 -10.71
CA MET A 586 28.19 -29.95 -10.95
C MET A 586 28.11 -30.67 -12.31
N GLU A 587 28.62 -30.06 -13.37
CA GLU A 587 28.66 -30.70 -14.70
C GLU A 587 29.49 -31.95 -14.73
N LYS A 588 30.57 -32.02 -13.98
CA LYS A 588 31.45 -33.19 -13.85
C LYS A 588 30.76 -34.28 -13.04
N CYS A 589 30.29 -33.97 -11.82
CA CYS A 589 29.77 -34.96 -10.90
C CYS A 589 28.41 -35.51 -11.33
N CYS A 590 27.53 -34.73 -11.94
CA CYS A 590 26.25 -35.20 -12.42
C CYS A 590 26.36 -36.18 -13.61
N LYS A 591 27.54 -36.40 -14.21
CA LYS A 591 27.80 -37.37 -15.25
C LYS A 591 28.39 -38.68 -14.72
N GLN A 592 28.71 -38.76 -13.44
CA GLN A 592 29.31 -39.95 -12.80
C GLN A 592 28.24 -40.86 -12.19
N SER A 593 28.58 -42.13 -12.01
CA SER A 593 27.69 -43.11 -11.38
C SER A 593 27.58 -42.93 -9.88
N ASP A 594 28.64 -42.42 -9.24
CA ASP A 594 28.69 -42.05 -7.84
C ASP A 594 28.72 -40.51 -7.71
N VAL A 595 27.54 -39.91 -7.81
CA VAL A 595 27.39 -38.48 -7.75
C VAL A 595 27.75 -37.94 -6.37
N GLU A 596 27.30 -38.62 -5.31
CA GLU A 596 27.47 -38.17 -3.92
C GLU A 596 28.95 -38.23 -3.51
N GLY A 597 29.67 -39.31 -3.88
CA GLY A 597 31.11 -39.41 -3.67
C GLY A 597 31.90 -38.32 -4.40
N CYS A 598 31.55 -38.05 -5.66
CA CYS A 598 32.18 -36.96 -6.42
C CYS A 598 31.95 -35.59 -5.81
N LEU A 599 30.73 -35.30 -5.38
CA LEU A 599 30.41 -34.00 -4.74
C LEU A 599 31.07 -33.83 -3.37
N GLY A 600 31.37 -34.92 -2.68
CA GLY A 600 32.07 -34.90 -1.39
C GLY A 600 33.60 -34.75 -1.48
N GLU A 601 34.20 -35.06 -2.64
CA GLU A 601 35.66 -34.93 -2.85
C GLU A 601 36.08 -33.55 -3.42
N GLU A 602 35.20 -32.83 -4.07
CA GLU A 602 35.45 -31.50 -4.67
C GLU A 602 35.12 -30.34 -3.71
#